data_599ebfc4d277aa5364b73a572afb8d7a
#
_entry.id   599ebfc4d277aa5364b73a572afb8d7a
#
_cell.length_a   1.000
_cell.length_b   1.000
_cell.length_c   1.000
_cell.angle_alpha   90.00
_cell.angle_beta   90.00
_cell.angle_gamma   90.00
#
_symmetry.space_group_name_H-M   'P 1'
#
loop_
_entity.id
_entity.type
_entity.pdbx_description
1 polymer ?
#
loop_
_entity_poly.entity_id
_entity_poly.type
_entity_poly.pdbx_seq_one_letter_code
_entity_poly.pdbx_strand_id
1 'polypeptide(L)'
;GAQQTYEWAVRFPDAVKRAAPIAGTAKNTPHDFLYAQSLCDAITSDPAWAGGWYEQPHAVREGLRRHSRLWAVMGFSTEFYKQELWRPFGFSSVDDLMLNFLDATFLPMDPNDLLCMAWKWQRGDVSRHTGGDLAKALARITAKTVVMPISTDMFFPPADCAAEQRLIPKAELKVIDSLWGHIALFG
;
A
#
# COMPACT_ATOMS: atom_id res chain seq x y z
N GLY A 1 -2.54 -0.15 -6.64
CA GLY A 1 -3.69 -0.01 -7.55
C GLY A 1 -4.50 1.27 -7.31
N ALA A 2 -4.86 1.61 -6.05
CA ALA A 2 -5.75 2.75 -5.76
C ALA A 2 -5.21 4.09 -6.28
N GLN A 3 -3.94 4.42 -6.03
CA GLN A 3 -3.33 5.65 -6.54
C GLN A 3 -3.39 5.75 -8.06
N GLN A 4 -3.18 4.65 -8.78
CA GLN A 4 -3.32 4.62 -10.24
C GLN A 4 -4.77 4.85 -10.68
N THR A 5 -5.74 4.30 -9.95
CA THR A 5 -7.17 4.52 -10.20
C THR A 5 -7.52 6.00 -10.06
N TYR A 6 -7.07 6.66 -9.00
CA TYR A 6 -7.28 8.09 -8.82
C TYR A 6 -6.56 8.92 -9.89
N GLU A 7 -5.32 8.58 -10.22
CA GLU A 7 -4.54 9.27 -11.25
C GLU A 7 -5.25 9.25 -12.62
N TRP A 8 -5.75 8.09 -13.02
CA TRP A 8 -6.53 7.96 -14.25
C TRP A 8 -7.84 8.74 -14.21
N ALA A 9 -8.60 8.63 -13.10
CA ALA A 9 -9.91 9.28 -12.99
C ALA A 9 -9.80 10.80 -12.95
N VAL A 10 -8.74 11.37 -12.35
CA VAL A 10 -8.49 12.82 -12.29
C VAL A 10 -7.99 13.36 -13.62
N ARG A 11 -7.07 12.63 -14.28
CA ARG A 11 -6.43 13.12 -15.53
C ARG A 11 -7.30 12.92 -16.77
N PHE A 12 -8.07 11.85 -16.80
CA PHE A 12 -8.85 11.43 -17.95
C PHE A 12 -10.31 11.17 -17.59
N PRO A 13 -11.04 12.21 -17.08
CA PRO A 13 -12.39 12.04 -16.55
C PRO A 13 -13.39 11.51 -17.59
N ASP A 14 -13.19 11.84 -18.87
CA ASP A 14 -14.06 11.39 -19.94
C ASP A 14 -13.82 9.92 -20.34
N ALA A 15 -12.61 9.40 -20.10
CA ALA A 15 -12.23 8.03 -20.42
C ALA A 15 -12.67 7.04 -19.33
N VAL A 16 -12.77 7.49 -18.06
CA VAL A 16 -13.09 6.62 -16.92
C VAL A 16 -14.57 6.75 -16.59
N LYS A 17 -15.33 5.68 -16.80
CA LYS A 17 -16.78 5.65 -16.50
C LYS A 17 -17.09 5.15 -15.09
N ARG A 18 -16.24 4.26 -14.56
CA ARG A 18 -16.37 3.67 -13.21
C ARG A 18 -14.99 3.55 -12.60
N ALA A 19 -14.88 3.80 -11.30
CA ALA A 19 -13.64 3.69 -10.54
C ALA A 19 -13.89 3.02 -9.19
N ALA A 20 -12.97 2.14 -8.78
CA ALA A 20 -13.00 1.50 -7.47
C ALA A 20 -11.59 1.55 -6.87
N PRO A 21 -11.17 2.66 -6.25
CA PRO A 21 -9.95 2.69 -5.46
C PRO A 21 -10.14 1.86 -4.19
N ILE A 22 -9.34 0.80 -4.06
CA ILE A 22 -9.40 -0.14 -2.94
C ILE A 22 -8.14 0.01 -2.11
N ALA A 23 -8.29 0.16 -0.79
CA ALA A 23 -7.20 0.27 0.17
C ALA A 23 -6.11 1.28 -0.25
N GLY A 24 -6.49 2.54 -0.40
CA GLY A 24 -5.55 3.61 -0.74
C GLY A 24 -6.20 4.96 -0.92
N THR A 25 -5.40 6.01 -0.80
CA THR A 25 -5.76 7.41 -0.92
C THR A 25 -5.29 8.02 -2.24
N ALA A 26 -5.86 9.14 -2.63
CA ALA A 26 -5.47 9.91 -3.81
C ALA A 26 -4.21 10.75 -3.57
N LYS A 27 -3.92 11.05 -2.31
CA LYS A 27 -2.73 11.79 -1.88
C LYS A 27 -2.12 11.14 -0.65
N ASN A 28 -0.82 10.89 -0.71
CA ASN A 28 -0.07 10.38 0.42
C ASN A 28 0.05 11.39 1.55
N THR A 29 0.05 10.86 2.76
CA THR A 29 0.38 11.59 3.99
C THR A 29 1.89 11.53 4.27
N PRO A 30 2.40 12.37 5.19
CA PRO A 30 3.77 12.22 5.71
C PRO A 30 4.04 10.84 6.34
N HIS A 31 3.02 10.19 6.92
CA HIS A 31 3.12 8.84 7.45
C HIS A 31 3.42 7.82 6.33
N ASP A 32 2.68 7.86 5.21
CA ASP A 32 2.91 7.00 4.06
C ASP A 32 4.31 7.20 3.49
N PHE A 33 4.74 8.46 3.40
CA PHE A 33 6.08 8.79 2.92
C PHE A 33 7.17 8.18 3.80
N LEU A 34 7.06 8.36 5.13
CA LEU A 34 8.04 7.83 6.09
C LEU A 34 8.06 6.31 6.10
N TYR A 35 6.90 5.69 6.01
CA TYR A 35 6.84 4.23 5.94
C TYR A 35 7.49 3.70 4.66
N ALA A 36 7.16 4.26 3.51
CA ALA A 36 7.79 3.88 2.24
C ALA A 36 9.31 4.15 2.26
N GLN A 37 9.78 5.22 2.95
CA GLN A 37 11.19 5.45 3.17
C GLN A 37 11.82 4.34 4.02
N SER A 38 11.15 3.91 5.10
CA SER A 38 11.63 2.80 5.94
C SER A 38 11.77 1.49 5.15
N LEU A 39 10.85 1.24 4.21
CA LEU A 39 10.94 0.10 3.30
C LEU A 39 12.17 0.20 2.38
N CYS A 40 12.47 1.40 1.87
CA CYS A 40 13.67 1.65 1.08
C CYS A 40 14.94 1.45 1.92
N ASP A 41 14.98 2.04 3.11
CA ASP A 41 16.14 1.97 4.00
C ASP A 41 16.46 0.53 4.42
N ALA A 42 15.43 -0.30 4.62
CA ALA A 42 15.60 -1.72 4.93
C ALA A 42 16.39 -2.46 3.84
N ILE A 43 16.13 -2.15 2.57
CA ILE A 43 16.84 -2.75 1.43
C ILE A 43 18.21 -2.11 1.24
N THR A 44 18.27 -0.77 1.16
CA THR A 44 19.49 -0.05 0.79
C THR A 44 20.57 -0.08 1.86
N SER A 45 20.21 -0.37 3.11
CA SER A 45 21.16 -0.61 4.22
C SER A 45 21.83 -1.98 4.18
N ASP A 46 21.43 -2.87 3.28
CA ASP A 46 22.13 -4.13 3.06
C ASP A 46 23.39 -3.87 2.21
N PRO A 47 24.61 -4.17 2.70
CA PRO A 47 25.82 -3.97 1.92
C PRO A 47 25.79 -4.69 0.56
N ALA A 48 25.09 -5.82 0.47
CA ALA A 48 24.95 -6.58 -0.77
C ALA A 48 24.11 -5.88 -1.83
N TRP A 49 23.33 -4.85 -1.47
CA TRP A 49 22.58 -4.05 -2.44
C TRP A 49 23.51 -3.25 -3.39
N ALA A 50 24.72 -2.87 -2.89
CA ALA A 50 25.79 -2.28 -3.69
C ALA A 50 25.34 -1.12 -4.59
N GLY A 51 24.46 -0.22 -4.09
CA GLY A 51 23.93 0.90 -4.88
C GLY A 51 23.00 0.48 -6.04
N GLY A 52 22.42 -0.71 -5.96
CA GLY A 52 21.54 -1.27 -7.00
C GLY A 52 22.27 -2.19 -8.01
N TRP A 53 23.58 -2.45 -7.80
CA TRP A 53 24.41 -3.27 -8.68
C TRP A 53 24.80 -4.61 -8.03
N TYR A 54 23.81 -5.34 -7.49
CA TYR A 54 23.99 -6.67 -6.94
C TYR A 54 24.08 -7.73 -8.05
N GLU A 55 24.84 -8.80 -7.81
CA GLU A 55 25.02 -9.87 -8.80
C GLU A 55 23.73 -10.67 -9.03
N GLN A 56 22.99 -10.94 -7.93
CA GLN A 56 21.74 -11.70 -7.95
C GLN A 56 20.77 -11.09 -6.94
N PRO A 57 19.45 -11.03 -7.23
CA PRO A 57 18.45 -10.47 -6.31
C PRO A 57 18.51 -11.06 -4.90
N HIS A 58 18.74 -12.36 -4.79
CA HIS A 58 18.83 -13.07 -3.50
C HIS A 58 20.10 -12.73 -2.69
N ALA A 59 21.08 -12.03 -3.25
CA ALA A 59 22.23 -11.55 -2.49
C ALA A 59 21.81 -10.49 -1.45
N VAL A 60 20.78 -9.70 -1.73
CA VAL A 60 20.25 -8.65 -0.83
C VAL A 60 19.27 -9.24 0.22
N ARG A 61 19.56 -10.45 0.68
CA ARG A 61 18.66 -11.25 1.50
C ARG A 61 18.30 -10.60 2.82
N GLU A 62 19.26 -10.02 3.51
CA GLU A 62 19.00 -9.41 4.82
C GLU A 62 18.23 -8.10 4.71
N GLY A 63 18.44 -7.35 3.63
CA GLY A 63 17.61 -6.18 3.27
C GLY A 63 16.16 -6.58 3.03
N LEU A 64 15.93 -7.62 2.22
CA LEU A 64 14.59 -8.13 1.92
C LEU A 64 13.88 -8.70 3.16
N ARG A 65 14.63 -9.35 4.08
CA ARG A 65 14.06 -9.81 5.36
C ARG A 65 13.64 -8.66 6.28
N ARG A 66 14.42 -7.59 6.35
CA ARG A 66 14.02 -6.38 7.09
C ARG A 66 12.78 -5.75 6.46
N HIS A 67 12.73 -5.70 5.14
CA HIS A 67 11.58 -5.23 4.37
C HIS A 67 10.32 -6.07 4.68
N SER A 68 10.42 -7.40 4.66
CA SER A 68 9.29 -8.30 4.97
C SER A 68 8.76 -8.11 6.40
N ARG A 69 9.65 -7.86 7.38
CA ARG A 69 9.24 -7.55 8.76
C ARG A 69 8.48 -6.24 8.89
N LEU A 70 8.85 -5.21 8.15
CA LEU A 70 8.09 -3.96 8.12
C LEU A 70 6.67 -4.19 7.57
N TRP A 71 6.55 -5.01 6.52
CA TRP A 71 5.24 -5.42 6.01
C TRP A 71 4.45 -6.23 7.04
N ALA A 72 5.09 -7.12 7.80
CA ALA A 72 4.42 -7.87 8.86
C ALA A 72 3.82 -6.93 9.91
N VAL A 73 4.58 -5.93 10.35
CA VAL A 73 4.14 -5.00 11.42
C VAL A 73 3.01 -4.08 10.95
N MET A 74 3.07 -3.58 9.73
CA MET A 74 2.13 -2.56 9.25
C MET A 74 1.07 -3.10 8.30
N GLY A 75 1.35 -4.19 7.61
CA GLY A 75 0.41 -4.79 6.64
C GLY A 75 -0.73 -5.56 7.31
N PHE A 76 -0.47 -6.20 8.44
CA PHE A 76 -1.50 -6.83 9.27
C PHE A 76 -1.96 -5.90 10.39
N SER A 77 -3.21 -6.06 10.83
CA SER A 77 -3.73 -5.33 11.99
C SER A 77 -3.19 -5.92 13.31
N THR A 78 -3.29 -5.14 14.39
CA THR A 78 -2.97 -5.64 15.73
C THR A 78 -3.91 -6.78 16.16
N GLU A 79 -5.16 -6.74 15.71
CA GLU A 79 -6.15 -7.79 16.02
C GLU A 79 -5.86 -9.11 15.30
N PHE A 80 -5.26 -9.06 14.10
CA PHE A 80 -4.77 -10.25 13.42
C PHE A 80 -3.80 -11.04 14.31
N TYR A 81 -2.88 -10.35 14.98
CA TYR A 81 -1.91 -10.96 15.89
C TYR A 81 -2.53 -11.42 17.19
N LYS A 82 -3.36 -10.60 17.82
CA LYS A 82 -4.00 -10.94 19.11
C LYS A 82 -4.90 -12.17 19.03
N GLN A 83 -5.60 -12.33 17.90
CA GLN A 83 -6.51 -13.44 17.66
C GLN A 83 -5.85 -14.61 16.93
N GLU A 84 -4.55 -14.54 16.67
CA GLU A 84 -3.77 -15.57 15.98
C GLU A 84 -4.40 -16.03 14.64
N LEU A 85 -4.90 -15.07 13.84
CA LEU A 85 -5.65 -15.36 12.62
C LEU A 85 -4.84 -16.07 11.52
N TRP A 86 -3.56 -16.26 11.70
CA TRP A 86 -2.71 -17.08 10.84
C TRP A 86 -2.90 -18.60 11.04
N ARG A 87 -3.38 -19.05 12.23
CA ARG A 87 -3.49 -20.48 12.56
C ARG A 87 -4.43 -21.24 11.63
N PRO A 88 -5.61 -20.74 11.24
CA PRO A 88 -6.49 -21.41 10.29
C PRO A 88 -5.86 -21.63 8.90
N PHE A 89 -4.81 -20.88 8.57
CA PHE A 89 -4.06 -21.00 7.31
C PHE A 89 -2.86 -21.95 7.42
N GLY A 90 -2.72 -22.64 8.55
CA GLY A 90 -1.72 -23.69 8.76
C GLY A 90 -0.40 -23.23 9.38
N PHE A 91 -0.25 -21.94 9.72
CA PHE A 91 0.96 -21.47 10.37
C PHE A 91 0.91 -21.77 11.88
N SER A 92 1.99 -22.36 12.41
CA SER A 92 2.09 -22.81 13.80
C SER A 92 2.48 -21.70 14.78
N SER A 93 3.16 -20.65 14.28
CA SER A 93 3.68 -19.54 15.08
C SER A 93 3.84 -18.28 14.22
N VAL A 94 4.17 -17.14 14.86
CA VAL A 94 4.55 -15.91 14.15
C VAL A 94 5.83 -16.12 13.35
N ASP A 95 6.79 -16.87 13.87
CA ASP A 95 8.03 -17.18 13.14
C ASP A 95 7.76 -18.02 11.90
N ASP A 96 6.82 -18.96 11.98
CA ASP A 96 6.36 -19.76 10.86
C ASP A 96 5.66 -18.90 9.79
N LEU A 97 4.76 -17.99 10.21
CA LEU A 97 4.14 -16.99 9.34
C LEU A 97 5.20 -16.11 8.66
N MET A 98 6.20 -15.64 9.42
CA MET A 98 7.28 -14.83 8.86
C MET A 98 8.07 -15.58 7.80
N LEU A 99 8.48 -16.81 8.09
CA LEU A 99 9.32 -17.61 7.20
C LEU A 99 8.57 -18.04 5.93
N ASN A 100 7.37 -18.61 6.12
CA ASN A 100 6.66 -19.35 5.07
C ASN A 100 5.61 -18.50 4.34
N PHE A 101 5.35 -17.26 4.78
CA PHE A 101 4.49 -16.32 4.06
C PHE A 101 5.25 -15.04 3.70
N LEU A 102 5.72 -14.26 4.67
CA LEU A 102 6.33 -12.94 4.40
C LEU A 102 7.68 -13.08 3.69
N ASP A 103 8.61 -13.84 4.24
CA ASP A 103 9.92 -14.05 3.63
C ASP A 103 9.78 -14.81 2.31
N ALA A 104 8.91 -15.83 2.25
CA ALA A 104 8.64 -16.56 1.01
C ALA A 104 8.05 -15.65 -0.09
N THR A 105 7.33 -14.59 0.28
CA THR A 105 6.80 -13.60 -0.67
C THR A 105 7.87 -12.63 -1.15
N PHE A 106 8.67 -12.06 -0.23
CA PHE A 106 9.57 -10.94 -0.57
C PHE A 106 10.97 -11.38 -1.01
N LEU A 107 11.51 -12.50 -0.50
CA LEU A 107 12.86 -12.93 -0.86
C LEU A 107 13.07 -13.28 -2.35
N PRO A 108 12.05 -13.75 -3.11
CA PRO A 108 12.17 -13.94 -4.55
C PRO A 108 12.07 -12.65 -5.38
N MET A 109 11.63 -11.54 -4.78
CA MET A 109 11.43 -10.28 -5.50
C MET A 109 12.75 -9.56 -5.77
N ASP A 110 12.79 -8.80 -6.86
CA ASP A 110 13.93 -7.93 -7.17
C ASP A 110 13.95 -6.71 -6.24
N PRO A 111 15.05 -6.44 -5.52
CA PRO A 111 15.17 -5.29 -4.62
C PRO A 111 14.91 -3.95 -5.31
N ASN A 112 15.43 -3.74 -6.52
CA ASN A 112 15.25 -2.48 -7.24
C ASN A 112 13.81 -2.27 -7.71
N ASP A 113 13.07 -3.33 -8.02
CA ASP A 113 11.63 -3.24 -8.33
C ASP A 113 10.84 -2.81 -7.09
N LEU A 114 11.15 -3.36 -5.92
CA LEU A 114 10.53 -2.93 -4.65
C LEU A 114 10.85 -1.46 -4.34
N LEU A 115 12.08 -1.02 -4.55
CA LEU A 115 12.47 0.39 -4.40
C LEU A 115 11.73 1.29 -5.38
N CYS A 116 11.56 0.88 -6.63
CA CYS A 116 10.78 1.60 -7.63
C CYS A 116 9.30 1.74 -7.23
N MET A 117 8.71 0.67 -6.68
CA MET A 117 7.33 0.69 -6.17
C MET A 117 7.18 1.62 -4.97
N ALA A 118 8.12 1.60 -4.03
CA ALA A 118 8.15 2.50 -2.87
C ALA A 118 8.33 3.96 -3.30
N TRP A 119 9.22 4.23 -4.25
CA TRP A 119 9.43 5.56 -4.84
C TRP A 119 8.15 6.10 -5.48
N LYS A 120 7.45 5.27 -6.24
CA LYS A 120 6.14 5.62 -6.83
C LYS A 120 5.11 5.90 -5.73
N TRP A 121 5.07 5.08 -4.68
CA TRP A 121 4.16 5.26 -3.55
C TRP A 121 4.39 6.61 -2.88
N GLN A 122 5.63 6.95 -2.53
CA GLN A 122 5.98 8.25 -1.94
C GLN A 122 5.47 9.46 -2.74
N ARG A 123 5.28 9.30 -4.06
CA ARG A 123 4.87 10.38 -4.98
C ARG A 123 3.42 10.32 -5.41
N GLY A 124 2.62 9.49 -4.77
CA GLY A 124 1.18 9.41 -5.00
C GLY A 124 0.48 10.68 -4.53
N ASP A 125 0.18 11.60 -5.43
CA ASP A 125 -0.50 12.87 -5.16
C ASP A 125 -1.16 13.41 -6.43
N VAL A 126 -2.48 13.25 -6.53
CA VAL A 126 -3.23 13.79 -7.68
C VAL A 126 -3.42 15.30 -7.62
N SER A 127 -3.19 15.93 -6.44
CA SER A 127 -3.33 17.40 -6.29
C SER A 127 -2.29 18.17 -7.10
N ARG A 128 -1.17 17.53 -7.49
CA ARG A 128 -0.16 18.13 -8.38
C ARG A 128 -0.74 18.62 -9.72
N HIS A 129 -1.84 18.01 -10.19
CA HIS A 129 -2.52 18.42 -11.43
C HIS A 129 -3.41 19.66 -11.27
N THR A 130 -3.51 20.19 -10.04
CA THR A 130 -4.34 21.35 -9.68
C THR A 130 -3.60 22.36 -8.79
N GLY A 131 -2.26 22.38 -8.88
CA GLY A 131 -1.44 23.29 -8.10
C GLY A 131 -1.42 23.00 -6.60
N GLY A 132 -1.63 21.73 -6.20
CA GLY A 132 -1.62 21.30 -4.81
C GLY A 132 -3.02 21.24 -4.15
N ASP A 133 -4.06 21.68 -4.85
CA ASP A 133 -5.46 21.65 -4.37
C ASP A 133 -6.09 20.28 -4.59
N LEU A 134 -6.16 19.47 -3.52
CA LEU A 134 -6.73 18.12 -3.56
C LEU A 134 -8.25 18.14 -3.83
N ALA A 135 -8.98 19.09 -3.25
CA ALA A 135 -10.42 19.17 -3.45
C ALA A 135 -10.74 19.46 -4.92
N LYS A 136 -10.01 20.39 -5.54
CA LYS A 136 -10.12 20.69 -6.96
C LYS A 136 -9.74 19.51 -7.85
N ALA A 137 -8.74 18.72 -7.46
CA ALA A 137 -8.36 17.53 -8.21
C ALA A 137 -9.46 16.47 -8.17
N LEU A 138 -9.95 16.13 -6.98
CA LEU A 138 -10.96 15.08 -6.78
C LEU A 138 -12.33 15.49 -7.36
N ALA A 139 -12.68 16.77 -7.35
CA ALA A 139 -13.90 17.28 -7.99
C ALA A 139 -13.91 17.08 -9.52
N ARG A 140 -12.76 16.81 -10.17
CA ARG A 140 -12.69 16.49 -11.60
C ARG A 140 -13.18 15.08 -11.95
N ILE A 141 -13.29 14.20 -10.95
CA ILE A 141 -13.69 12.81 -11.17
C ILE A 141 -15.19 12.77 -11.51
N THR A 142 -15.51 12.44 -12.75
CA THR A 142 -16.90 12.30 -13.25
C THR A 142 -17.39 10.85 -13.18
N ALA A 143 -16.49 9.90 -13.00
CA ALA A 143 -16.78 8.48 -12.92
C ALA A 143 -17.70 8.17 -11.72
N LYS A 144 -18.59 7.17 -11.89
CA LYS A 144 -19.25 6.55 -10.74
C LYS A 144 -18.17 5.83 -9.92
N THR A 145 -17.89 6.33 -8.72
CA THR A 145 -16.77 5.89 -7.90
C THR A 145 -17.25 5.20 -6.63
N VAL A 146 -16.60 4.09 -6.27
CA VAL A 146 -16.77 3.42 -4.97
C VAL A 146 -15.41 3.38 -4.29
N VAL A 147 -15.25 4.17 -3.23
CA VAL A 147 -14.03 4.17 -2.40
C VAL A 147 -14.16 3.04 -1.38
N MET A 148 -13.20 2.12 -1.37
CA MET A 148 -13.27 0.89 -0.60
C MET A 148 -12.06 0.73 0.35
N PRO A 149 -12.04 1.41 1.51
CA PRO A 149 -11.03 1.16 2.53
C PRO A 149 -11.27 -0.16 3.25
N ILE A 150 -10.22 -0.71 3.88
CA ILE A 150 -10.31 -1.87 4.76
C ILE A 150 -10.41 -1.38 6.20
N SER A 151 -11.31 -1.96 7.01
CA SER A 151 -11.65 -1.47 8.35
C SER A 151 -10.46 -1.36 9.31
N THR A 152 -9.46 -2.21 9.17
CA THR A 152 -8.26 -2.25 10.02
C THR A 152 -6.96 -1.90 9.30
N ASP A 153 -7.05 -1.30 8.11
CA ASP A 153 -5.88 -0.88 7.35
C ASP A 153 -5.13 0.25 8.06
N MET A 154 -3.86 0.03 8.36
CA MET A 154 -3.00 1.01 9.04
C MET A 154 -2.26 1.93 8.06
N PHE A 155 -2.20 1.57 6.76
CA PHE A 155 -1.64 2.44 5.74
C PHE A 155 -2.64 3.50 5.30
N PHE A 156 -3.87 3.06 5.00
CA PHE A 156 -4.93 3.89 4.45
C PHE A 156 -6.19 3.77 5.31
N PRO A 157 -6.21 4.41 6.48
CA PRO A 157 -7.33 4.31 7.40
C PRO A 157 -8.65 4.71 6.76
N PRO A 158 -9.78 4.07 7.14
CA PRO A 158 -11.11 4.44 6.62
C PRO A 158 -11.46 5.91 6.75
N ALA A 159 -10.96 6.58 7.80
CA ALA A 159 -11.20 8.01 8.02
C ALA A 159 -10.59 8.88 6.91
N ASP A 160 -9.36 8.57 6.47
CA ASP A 160 -8.67 9.30 5.42
C ASP A 160 -9.34 9.07 4.07
N CYS A 161 -9.65 7.81 3.75
CA CYS A 161 -10.40 7.47 2.54
C CYS A 161 -11.79 8.12 2.50
N ALA A 162 -12.49 8.21 3.63
CA ALA A 162 -13.78 8.88 3.74
C ALA A 162 -13.66 10.41 3.57
N ALA A 163 -12.56 11.01 4.05
CA ALA A 163 -12.32 12.44 3.84
C ALA A 163 -12.16 12.76 2.35
N GLU A 164 -11.40 11.95 1.62
CA GLU A 164 -11.23 12.12 0.18
C GLU A 164 -12.51 11.79 -0.61
N GLN A 165 -13.26 10.75 -0.22
CA GLN A 165 -14.51 10.37 -0.86
C GLN A 165 -15.52 11.52 -0.90
N ARG A 166 -15.60 12.32 0.17
CA ARG A 166 -16.53 13.49 0.23
C ARG A 166 -16.18 14.58 -0.79
N LEU A 167 -14.97 14.60 -1.32
CA LEU A 167 -14.53 15.56 -2.34
C LEU A 167 -14.82 15.09 -3.77
N ILE A 168 -15.32 13.86 -3.94
CA ILE A 168 -15.65 13.29 -5.25
C ILE A 168 -17.17 13.35 -5.46
N PRO A 169 -17.67 14.04 -6.51
CA PRO A 169 -19.10 14.35 -6.67
C PRO A 169 -20.05 13.16 -6.71
N LYS A 170 -19.59 12.00 -7.20
CA LYS A 170 -20.43 10.80 -7.42
C LYS A 170 -19.81 9.57 -6.76
N ALA A 171 -19.25 9.73 -5.55
CA ALA A 171 -18.59 8.64 -4.86
C ALA A 171 -19.42 8.10 -3.69
N GLU A 172 -19.43 6.78 -3.57
CA GLU A 172 -19.89 6.03 -2.41
C GLU A 172 -18.70 5.53 -1.60
N LEU A 173 -18.85 5.42 -0.29
CA LEU A 173 -17.88 4.75 0.59
C LEU A 173 -18.41 3.35 0.94
N LYS A 174 -17.59 2.32 0.71
CA LYS A 174 -17.89 0.96 1.14
C LYS A 174 -16.70 0.38 1.87
N VAL A 175 -16.77 0.36 3.19
CA VAL A 175 -15.71 -0.23 4.03
C VAL A 175 -15.74 -1.76 3.86
N ILE A 176 -14.58 -2.35 3.56
CA ILE A 176 -14.36 -3.79 3.59
C ILE A 176 -14.06 -4.15 5.04
N ASP A 177 -14.94 -4.92 5.67
CA ASP A 177 -14.73 -5.36 7.03
C ASP A 177 -13.77 -6.56 7.06
N SER A 178 -12.60 -6.34 7.66
CA SER A 178 -11.56 -7.38 7.77
C SER A 178 -10.61 -7.05 8.91
N LEU A 179 -10.19 -8.06 9.66
CA LEU A 179 -9.16 -7.98 10.70
C LEU A 179 -7.74 -8.18 10.15
N TRP A 180 -7.58 -8.39 8.85
CA TRP A 180 -6.29 -8.67 8.22
C TRP A 180 -5.45 -7.44 7.89
N GLY A 181 -5.94 -6.24 8.17
CA GLY A 181 -5.27 -5.01 7.78
C GLY A 181 -5.19 -4.86 6.26
N HIS A 182 -4.14 -4.24 5.76
CA HIS A 182 -3.93 -4.04 4.32
C HIS A 182 -3.78 -5.36 3.54
N ILE A 183 -3.26 -6.41 4.18
CA ILE A 183 -3.05 -7.74 3.58
C ILE A 183 -4.37 -8.41 3.20
N ALA A 184 -5.51 -7.96 3.70
CA ALA A 184 -6.83 -8.41 3.22
C ALA A 184 -7.06 -8.21 1.72
N LEU A 185 -6.19 -7.48 1.02
CA LEU A 185 -6.19 -7.41 -0.45
C LEU A 185 -5.82 -8.73 -1.14
N PHE A 186 -5.20 -9.66 -0.43
CA PHE A 186 -4.62 -10.89 -0.97
C PHE A 186 -5.28 -12.17 -0.42
N GLY A 187 -6.28 -12.04 0.48
CA GLY A 187 -6.97 -13.15 1.14
C GLY A 187 -8.46 -13.19 0.92
#